data_718f4acd17d90f9d0672dfbdbfaa3e28
#
_entry.id   718f4acd17d90f9d0672dfbdbfaa3e28
#
_cell.length_a   1.000
_cell.length_b   1.000
_cell.length_c   1.000
_cell.angle_alpha   90.00
_cell.angle_beta   90.00
_cell.angle_gamma   90.00
#
_symmetry.space_group_name_H-M   'P 1'
#
loop_
_entity.id
_entity.type
_entity.pdbx_description
1 polymer ?
#
loop_
_entity_poly.entity_id
_entity_poly.type
_entity_poly.pdbx_seq_one_letter_code
_entity_poly.pdbx_strand_id
1 'polypeptide(L)'
;VLVVFMVVIPVLTMRSLADERHSKTDQLLLTAPVPVTAVVLGKYFAMLTVFAVPVAVACLCPLIIALNGSAFLLADYCSILAFFLLGAVEIAVGMLVSSLTESQIIAAVGSFGLLLLLYLWDGLVDFLPSTAGGSLLGLAILLALVCFLVNALSNNWKVTAAVLVLGAAVLTAFYLRDSGAFAGLLPDLLGRFSLLSVFNAFALDHVFDVPGILLYL
;
A
#
# COMPACT_ATOMS: atom_id res chain seq x y z
N VAL A 1 7.24 16.28 3.34
CA VAL A 1 8.10 15.09 3.42
C VAL A 1 7.52 13.96 2.57
N LEU A 2 6.21 13.61 2.67
CA LEU A 2 5.55 12.54 1.91
C LEU A 2 5.69 12.72 0.38
N VAL A 3 5.59 13.96 -0.13
CA VAL A 3 5.78 14.25 -1.57
C VAL A 3 7.20 13.92 -2.05
N VAL A 4 8.20 14.09 -1.19
CA VAL A 4 9.59 13.73 -1.51
C VAL A 4 9.71 12.21 -1.67
N PHE A 5 9.06 11.44 -0.82
CA PHE A 5 9.03 9.97 -0.92
C PHE A 5 8.40 9.49 -2.22
N MET A 6 7.31 10.11 -2.60
CA MET A 6 6.59 9.80 -3.83
C MET A 6 7.45 9.94 -5.10
N VAL A 7 8.52 10.74 -5.04
CA VAL A 7 9.50 10.89 -6.14
C VAL A 7 10.72 9.99 -5.93
N VAL A 8 11.26 9.96 -4.71
CA VAL A 8 12.52 9.25 -4.40
C VAL A 8 12.34 7.73 -4.47
N ILE A 9 11.23 7.20 -3.96
CA ILE A 9 11.01 5.75 -3.92
C ILE A 9 10.85 5.13 -5.32
N PRO A 10 10.07 5.67 -6.26
CA PRO A 10 10.07 5.18 -7.63
C PRO A 10 11.44 5.19 -8.30
N VAL A 11 12.23 6.23 -8.08
CA VAL A 11 13.61 6.31 -8.61
C VAL A 11 14.51 5.25 -7.99
N LEU A 12 14.36 4.98 -6.69
CA LEU A 12 15.11 3.93 -6.00
C LEU A 12 14.74 2.53 -6.47
N THR A 13 13.45 2.28 -6.71
CA THR A 13 12.91 0.94 -6.99
C THR A 13 12.88 0.60 -8.48
N MET A 14 12.88 1.59 -9.39
CA MET A 14 12.71 1.38 -10.83
C MET A 14 13.73 0.40 -11.43
N ARG A 15 14.97 0.38 -10.92
CA ARG A 15 16.05 -0.48 -11.41
C ARG A 15 16.12 -1.85 -10.73
N SER A 16 15.36 -2.05 -9.67
CA SER A 16 15.51 -3.22 -8.81
C SER A 16 15.31 -4.55 -9.54
N LEU A 17 14.26 -4.69 -10.33
CA LEU A 17 13.91 -5.90 -11.06
C LEU A 17 13.77 -5.66 -12.57
N ALA A 18 13.34 -4.46 -12.98
CA ALA A 18 13.15 -4.12 -14.39
C ALA A 18 14.48 -4.17 -15.19
N ASP A 19 15.59 -3.75 -14.58
CA ASP A 19 16.92 -3.76 -15.20
C ASP A 19 17.42 -5.18 -15.43
N GLU A 20 17.20 -6.09 -14.51
CA GLU A 20 17.58 -7.51 -14.66
C GLU A 20 16.77 -8.22 -15.72
N ARG A 21 15.48 -7.91 -15.83
CA ARG A 21 14.63 -8.44 -16.92
C ARG A 21 15.07 -7.89 -18.27
N HIS A 22 15.36 -6.60 -18.35
CA HIS A 22 15.83 -5.98 -19.58
C HIS A 22 17.16 -6.58 -20.06
N SER A 23 18.10 -6.80 -19.14
CA SER A 23 19.40 -7.41 -19.44
C SER A 23 19.38 -8.95 -19.52
N LYS A 24 18.22 -9.58 -19.27
CA LYS A 24 18.03 -11.04 -19.22
C LYS A 24 18.93 -11.76 -18.20
N THR A 25 19.43 -11.03 -17.21
CA THR A 25 20.22 -11.59 -16.10
C THR A 25 19.35 -12.30 -15.07
N ASP A 26 18.04 -12.08 -15.09
CA ASP A 26 17.04 -12.82 -14.32
C ASP A 26 17.12 -14.34 -14.60
N GLN A 27 17.43 -14.76 -15.85
CA GLN A 27 17.56 -16.16 -16.23
C GLN A 27 18.75 -16.81 -15.51
N LEU A 28 19.87 -16.10 -15.35
CA LEU A 28 21.03 -16.59 -14.60
C LEU A 28 20.71 -16.73 -13.10
N LEU A 29 19.90 -15.81 -12.58
CA LEU A 29 19.48 -15.81 -11.20
C LEU A 29 18.53 -16.98 -10.89
N LEU A 30 17.63 -17.31 -11.83
CA LEU A 30 16.68 -18.41 -11.72
C LEU A 30 17.36 -19.80 -11.87
N THR A 31 18.50 -19.87 -12.53
CA THR A 31 19.30 -21.12 -12.64
C THR A 31 20.26 -21.33 -11.48
N ALA A 32 20.50 -20.31 -10.65
CA ALA A 32 21.33 -20.43 -9.46
C ALA A 32 20.63 -21.28 -8.38
N PRO A 33 21.36 -22.03 -7.55
CA PRO A 33 20.80 -22.85 -6.48
C PRO A 33 20.35 -22.00 -5.26
N VAL A 34 19.64 -20.88 -5.52
CA VAL A 34 19.16 -19.96 -4.50
C VAL A 34 17.64 -19.79 -4.68
N PRO A 35 16.84 -19.86 -3.61
CA PRO A 35 15.40 -19.65 -3.71
C PRO A 35 15.09 -18.19 -4.14
N VAL A 36 14.14 -18.03 -5.03
CA VAL A 36 13.71 -16.72 -5.55
C VAL A 36 13.32 -15.73 -4.44
N THR A 37 12.71 -16.26 -3.37
CA THR A 37 12.35 -15.46 -2.19
C THR A 37 13.56 -14.81 -1.51
N ALA A 38 14.69 -15.52 -1.42
CA ALA A 38 15.91 -14.96 -0.83
C ALA A 38 16.47 -13.80 -1.67
N VAL A 39 16.37 -13.92 -2.99
CA VAL A 39 16.81 -12.86 -3.91
C VAL A 39 15.94 -11.61 -3.78
N VAL A 40 14.62 -11.78 -3.78
CA VAL A 40 13.66 -10.66 -3.65
C VAL A 40 13.82 -9.98 -2.30
N LEU A 41 13.90 -10.76 -1.21
CA LEU A 41 14.11 -10.22 0.14
C LEU A 41 15.47 -9.53 0.26
N GLY A 42 16.53 -10.10 -0.31
CA GLY A 42 17.85 -9.46 -0.32
C GLY A 42 17.84 -8.08 -0.97
N LYS A 43 17.16 -7.95 -2.11
CA LYS A 43 16.98 -6.65 -2.79
C LYS A 43 16.13 -5.68 -1.97
N TYR A 44 15.04 -6.18 -1.40
CA TYR A 44 14.18 -5.36 -0.54
C TYR A 44 14.97 -4.80 0.65
N PHE A 45 15.71 -5.64 1.37
CA PHE A 45 16.52 -5.19 2.50
C PHE A 45 17.67 -4.28 2.07
N ALA A 46 18.25 -4.46 0.90
CA ALA A 46 19.26 -3.55 0.37
C ALA A 46 18.68 -2.14 0.16
N MET A 47 17.49 -2.03 -0.46
CA MET A 47 16.82 -0.74 -0.65
C MET A 47 16.37 -0.13 0.67
N LEU A 48 15.86 -0.96 1.58
CA LEU A 48 15.50 -0.52 2.93
C LEU A 48 16.70 0.04 3.70
N THR A 49 17.88 -0.56 3.53
CA THR A 49 19.13 -0.06 4.13
C THR A 49 19.53 1.30 3.56
N VAL A 50 19.42 1.49 2.24
CA VAL A 50 19.66 2.79 1.60
C VAL A 50 18.68 3.84 2.13
N PHE A 51 17.40 3.47 2.27
CA PHE A 51 16.37 4.33 2.82
C PHE A 51 16.57 4.64 4.31
N ALA A 52 17.12 3.70 5.09
CA ALA A 52 17.42 3.89 6.50
C ALA A 52 18.48 4.99 6.76
N VAL A 53 19.35 5.29 5.80
CA VAL A 53 20.39 6.32 5.97
C VAL A 53 19.79 7.72 6.21
N PRO A 54 18.91 8.27 5.35
CA PRO A 54 18.29 9.56 5.61
C PRO A 54 17.39 9.54 6.85
N VAL A 55 16.74 8.42 7.16
CA VAL A 55 15.94 8.28 8.38
C VAL A 55 16.82 8.31 9.63
N ALA A 56 17.99 7.69 9.61
CA ALA A 56 18.98 7.76 10.70
C ALA A 56 19.46 9.21 10.94
N VAL A 57 19.65 9.98 9.88
CA VAL A 57 19.96 11.41 9.99
C VAL A 57 18.78 12.17 10.62
N ALA A 58 17.55 11.85 10.22
CA ALA A 58 16.36 12.47 10.83
C ALA A 58 16.23 12.15 12.32
N CYS A 59 16.70 10.99 12.79
CA CYS A 59 16.73 10.63 14.22
C CYS A 59 17.62 11.57 15.07
N LEU A 60 18.56 12.30 14.47
CA LEU A 60 19.38 13.28 15.18
C LEU A 60 18.60 14.56 15.48
N CYS A 61 17.56 14.89 14.72
CA CYS A 61 16.79 16.12 14.88
C CYS A 61 16.13 16.23 16.27
N PRO A 62 15.38 15.23 16.78
CA PRO A 62 14.81 15.29 18.12
C PRO A 62 15.86 15.44 19.22
N LEU A 63 17.03 14.81 19.04
CA LEU A 63 18.13 14.91 19.99
C LEU A 63 18.68 16.35 20.09
N ILE A 64 18.87 17.00 18.94
CA ILE A 64 19.32 18.39 18.87
C ILE A 64 18.30 19.33 19.49
N ILE A 65 17.01 19.11 19.27
CA ILE A 65 15.92 19.89 19.85
C ILE A 65 15.90 19.70 21.37
N ALA A 66 16.07 18.46 21.86
CA ALA A 66 16.10 18.16 23.30
C ALA A 66 17.27 18.85 24.06
N LEU A 67 18.40 19.03 23.37
CA LEU A 67 19.55 19.74 23.95
C LEU A 67 19.34 21.26 24.07
N ASN A 68 18.44 21.83 23.25
CA ASN A 68 18.20 23.27 23.19
C ASN A 68 16.82 23.68 23.77
N GLY A 69 15.98 22.72 24.17
CA GLY A 69 14.64 23.02 24.69
C GLY A 69 13.91 21.77 25.18
N SER A 70 12.58 21.85 25.30
CA SER A 70 11.73 20.71 25.64
C SER A 70 11.29 19.96 24.39
N ALA A 71 11.69 18.71 24.23
CA ALA A 71 11.22 17.82 23.18
C ALA A 71 10.45 16.64 23.79
N PHE A 72 9.40 16.21 23.11
CA PHE A 72 8.66 14.99 23.46
C PHE A 72 9.31 13.80 22.72
N LEU A 73 10.51 13.41 23.16
CA LEU A 73 11.35 12.41 22.48
C LEU A 73 10.59 11.13 22.08
N LEU A 74 9.69 10.65 22.95
CA LEU A 74 8.94 9.43 22.67
C LEU A 74 8.02 9.62 21.45
N ALA A 75 7.28 10.71 21.38
CA ALA A 75 6.38 11.00 20.26
C ALA A 75 7.14 11.22 18.95
N ASP A 76 8.27 11.95 19.03
CA ASP A 76 9.11 12.22 17.86
C ASP A 76 9.70 10.93 17.27
N TYR A 77 10.24 10.04 18.13
CA TYR A 77 10.78 8.76 17.67
C TYR A 77 9.70 7.80 17.16
N CYS A 78 8.50 7.81 17.74
CA CYS A 78 7.37 7.04 17.22
C CYS A 78 6.96 7.53 15.82
N SER A 79 6.94 8.85 15.60
CA SER A 79 6.64 9.43 14.29
C SER A 79 7.71 9.06 13.24
N ILE A 80 8.98 9.05 13.63
CA ILE A 80 10.09 8.63 12.74
C ILE A 80 9.97 7.12 12.41
N LEU A 81 9.59 6.29 13.39
CA LEU A 81 9.36 4.87 13.18
C LEU A 81 8.20 4.65 12.18
N ALA A 82 7.07 5.33 12.38
CA ALA A 82 5.93 5.25 11.47
C ALA A 82 6.31 5.68 10.04
N PHE A 83 7.13 6.73 9.93
CA PHE A 83 7.67 7.20 8.67
C PHE A 83 8.58 6.17 7.98
N PHE A 84 9.42 5.47 8.76
CA PHE A 84 10.25 4.39 8.24
C PHE A 84 9.41 3.20 7.76
N LEU A 85 8.39 2.81 8.51
CA LEU A 85 7.48 1.73 8.15
C LEU A 85 6.66 2.07 6.89
N LEU A 86 6.16 3.30 6.78
CA LEU A 86 5.47 3.76 5.57
C LEU A 86 6.40 3.65 4.35
N GLY A 87 7.63 4.17 4.44
CA GLY A 87 8.60 4.06 3.35
C GLY A 87 8.95 2.61 3.00
N ALA A 88 8.97 1.70 3.98
CA ALA A 88 9.18 0.27 3.74
C ALA A 88 8.06 -0.34 2.88
N VAL A 89 6.79 0.01 3.15
CA VAL A 89 5.64 -0.42 2.33
C VAL A 89 5.72 0.18 0.93
N GLU A 90 6.03 1.47 0.81
CA GLU A 90 6.16 2.13 -0.49
C GLU A 90 7.28 1.52 -1.35
N ILE A 91 8.41 1.11 -0.73
CA ILE A 91 9.49 0.38 -1.40
C ILE A 91 8.98 -0.98 -1.90
N ALA A 92 8.21 -1.72 -1.11
CA ALA A 92 7.63 -3.00 -1.51
C ALA A 92 6.69 -2.83 -2.72
N VAL A 93 5.83 -1.80 -2.70
CA VAL A 93 4.95 -1.44 -3.81
C VAL A 93 5.75 -1.08 -5.06
N GLY A 94 6.78 -0.27 -4.95
CA GLY A 94 7.67 0.11 -6.06
C GLY A 94 8.40 -1.10 -6.66
N MET A 95 8.88 -2.03 -5.83
CA MET A 95 9.46 -3.30 -6.28
C MET A 95 8.46 -4.17 -7.03
N LEU A 96 7.23 -4.25 -6.55
CA LEU A 96 6.16 -5.00 -7.21
C LEU A 96 5.94 -4.46 -8.63
N VAL A 97 5.81 -3.14 -8.80
CA VAL A 97 5.67 -2.52 -10.11
C VAL A 97 6.90 -2.77 -11.00
N SER A 98 8.12 -2.64 -10.43
CA SER A 98 9.36 -2.95 -11.14
C SER A 98 9.44 -4.40 -11.61
N SER A 99 8.78 -5.33 -10.91
CA SER A 99 8.73 -6.75 -11.30
C SER A 99 7.80 -7.03 -12.48
N LEU A 100 6.85 -6.15 -12.78
CA LEU A 100 5.84 -6.34 -13.83
C LEU A 100 6.30 -5.83 -15.20
N THR A 101 7.40 -5.08 -15.29
CA THR A 101 7.86 -4.45 -16.51
C THR A 101 9.36 -4.69 -16.76
N GLU A 102 9.76 -4.67 -18.03
CA GLU A 102 11.16 -4.72 -18.46
C GLU A 102 11.78 -3.33 -18.69
N SER A 103 10.96 -2.29 -18.66
CA SER A 103 11.40 -0.91 -18.90
C SER A 103 11.50 -0.15 -17.59
N GLN A 104 12.69 0.37 -17.27
CA GLN A 104 12.94 1.20 -16.08
C GLN A 104 12.04 2.45 -16.04
N ILE A 105 11.79 3.07 -17.20
CA ILE A 105 10.95 4.29 -17.29
C ILE A 105 9.50 3.93 -16.97
N ILE A 106 8.98 2.83 -17.52
CA ILE A 106 7.61 2.37 -17.25
C ILE A 106 7.50 1.96 -15.77
N ALA A 107 8.51 1.32 -15.19
CA ALA A 107 8.56 1.01 -13.78
C ALA A 107 8.49 2.27 -12.91
N ALA A 108 9.27 3.29 -13.23
CA ALA A 108 9.28 4.56 -12.48
C ALA A 108 7.93 5.28 -12.55
N VAL A 109 7.38 5.44 -13.77
CA VAL A 109 6.09 6.12 -13.96
C VAL A 109 4.95 5.33 -13.33
N GLY A 110 4.96 4.01 -13.46
CA GLY A 110 3.96 3.11 -12.87
C GLY A 110 4.01 3.14 -11.34
N SER A 111 5.19 3.08 -10.75
CA SER A 111 5.38 3.20 -9.30
C SER A 111 4.92 4.56 -8.78
N PHE A 112 5.31 5.65 -9.47
CA PHE A 112 4.86 6.99 -9.14
C PHE A 112 3.34 7.11 -9.19
N GLY A 113 2.71 6.61 -10.27
CA GLY A 113 1.25 6.64 -10.43
C GLY A 113 0.52 5.85 -9.34
N LEU A 114 1.05 4.67 -8.97
CA LEU A 114 0.47 3.84 -7.92
C LEU A 114 0.63 4.48 -6.53
N LEU A 115 1.81 5.05 -6.22
CA LEU A 115 2.02 5.77 -4.97
C LEU A 115 1.17 7.03 -4.89
N LEU A 116 1.01 7.77 -6.01
CA LEU A 116 0.10 8.91 -6.09
C LEU A 116 -1.34 8.49 -5.78
N LEU A 117 -1.78 7.37 -6.33
CA LEU A 117 -3.12 6.83 -6.06
C LEU A 117 -3.28 6.47 -4.58
N LEU A 118 -2.28 5.82 -3.97
CA LEU A 118 -2.29 5.52 -2.54
C LEU A 118 -2.29 6.78 -1.68
N TYR A 119 -1.58 7.82 -2.08
CA TYR A 119 -1.54 9.10 -1.39
C TYR A 119 -2.90 9.85 -1.47
N LEU A 120 -3.55 9.80 -2.64
CA LEU A 120 -4.87 10.42 -2.83
C LEU A 120 -6.02 9.54 -2.33
N TRP A 121 -5.72 8.33 -1.81
CA TRP A 121 -6.72 7.34 -1.44
C TRP A 121 -7.78 7.88 -0.49
N ASP A 122 -7.38 8.59 0.56
CA ASP A 122 -8.31 9.18 1.54
C ASP A 122 -9.26 10.19 0.88
N GLY A 123 -8.71 11.08 0.05
CA GLY A 123 -9.53 12.02 -0.70
C GLY A 123 -10.49 11.33 -1.68
N LEU A 124 -10.08 10.21 -2.30
CA LEU A 124 -10.94 9.43 -3.18
C LEU A 124 -12.08 8.74 -2.40
N VAL A 125 -11.78 8.24 -1.20
CA VAL A 125 -12.77 7.62 -0.32
C VAL A 125 -13.81 8.65 0.15
N ASP A 126 -13.41 9.88 0.42
CA ASP A 126 -14.30 10.97 0.82
C ASP A 126 -15.33 11.37 -0.28
N PHE A 127 -15.01 11.15 -1.56
CA PHE A 127 -15.94 11.34 -2.67
C PHE A 127 -16.99 10.22 -2.80
N LEU A 128 -16.83 9.12 -2.09
CA LEU A 128 -17.75 8.01 -2.18
C LEU A 128 -19.08 8.34 -1.47
N PRO A 129 -20.21 7.96 -2.05
CA PRO A 129 -21.51 8.24 -1.44
C PRO A 129 -21.65 7.47 -0.11
N SER A 130 -21.90 8.19 0.96
CA SER A 130 -22.17 7.66 2.30
C SER A 130 -23.63 7.15 2.47
N THR A 131 -24.48 7.33 1.45
CA THR A 131 -25.87 6.85 1.49
C THR A 131 -25.95 5.33 1.40
N ALA A 132 -26.93 4.70 2.05
CA ALA A 132 -27.09 3.25 2.04
C ALA A 132 -27.20 2.66 0.62
N GLY A 133 -27.91 3.33 -0.30
CA GLY A 133 -28.00 2.92 -1.71
C GLY A 133 -26.68 3.11 -2.48
N GLY A 134 -25.94 4.16 -2.19
CA GLY A 134 -24.62 4.42 -2.79
C GLY A 134 -23.58 3.40 -2.34
N SER A 135 -23.55 3.06 -1.06
CA SER A 135 -22.68 2.01 -0.52
C SER A 135 -23.00 0.63 -1.11
N LEU A 136 -24.28 0.31 -1.30
CA LEU A 136 -24.69 -0.93 -1.95
C LEU A 136 -24.21 -1.00 -3.41
N LEU A 137 -24.38 0.09 -4.18
CA LEU A 137 -23.90 0.16 -5.56
C LEU A 137 -22.37 0.04 -5.62
N GLY A 138 -21.66 0.73 -4.73
CA GLY A 138 -20.19 0.66 -4.68
C GLY A 138 -19.70 -0.75 -4.33
N LEU A 139 -20.29 -1.42 -3.36
CA LEU A 139 -19.96 -2.81 -3.01
C LEU A 139 -20.32 -3.78 -4.15
N ALA A 140 -21.41 -3.54 -4.89
CA ALA A 140 -21.75 -4.34 -6.07
C ALA A 140 -20.73 -4.17 -7.21
N ILE A 141 -20.23 -2.96 -7.44
CA ILE A 141 -19.17 -2.69 -8.42
C ILE A 141 -17.86 -3.38 -7.98
N LEU A 142 -17.51 -3.30 -6.70
CA LEU A 142 -16.33 -3.95 -6.16
C LEU A 142 -16.43 -5.48 -6.28
N LEU A 143 -17.58 -6.04 -5.99
CA LEU A 143 -17.86 -7.48 -6.20
C LEU A 143 -17.71 -7.85 -7.70
N ALA A 144 -18.24 -7.04 -8.61
CA ALA A 144 -18.11 -7.27 -10.05
C ALA A 144 -16.64 -7.22 -10.50
N LEU A 145 -15.85 -6.30 -9.96
CA LEU A 145 -14.41 -6.19 -10.22
C LEU A 145 -13.65 -7.42 -9.71
N VAL A 146 -13.94 -7.88 -8.49
CA VAL A 146 -13.36 -9.12 -7.93
C VAL A 146 -13.75 -10.32 -8.80
N CYS A 147 -15.00 -10.42 -9.23
CA CYS A 147 -15.45 -11.48 -10.14
C CYS A 147 -14.72 -11.43 -11.49
N PHE A 148 -14.49 -10.23 -12.03
CA PHE A 148 -13.71 -10.06 -13.25
C PHE A 148 -12.26 -10.53 -13.08
N LEU A 149 -11.60 -10.18 -11.98
CA LEU A 149 -10.25 -10.64 -11.65
C LEU A 149 -10.20 -12.17 -11.46
N VAL A 150 -11.16 -12.75 -10.76
CA VAL A 150 -11.24 -14.21 -10.57
C VAL A 150 -11.43 -14.90 -11.92
N ASN A 151 -12.24 -14.34 -12.81
CA ASN A 151 -12.40 -14.89 -14.15
C ASN A 151 -11.12 -14.81 -14.99
N ALA A 152 -10.41 -13.68 -14.92
CA ALA A 152 -9.14 -13.48 -15.60
C ALA A 152 -8.04 -14.44 -15.13
N LEU A 153 -8.02 -14.77 -13.83
CA LEU A 153 -7.03 -15.66 -13.22
C LEU A 153 -7.38 -17.14 -13.37
N SER A 154 -8.66 -17.51 -13.14
CA SER A 154 -9.09 -18.91 -13.13
C SER A 154 -9.59 -19.41 -14.49
N ASN A 155 -9.92 -18.51 -15.41
CA ASN A 155 -10.54 -18.79 -16.72
C ASN A 155 -11.73 -19.77 -16.63
N ASN A 156 -12.44 -19.75 -15.50
CA ASN A 156 -13.53 -20.68 -15.19
C ASN A 156 -14.84 -19.92 -14.92
N TRP A 157 -15.64 -19.74 -15.97
CA TRP A 157 -16.93 -19.06 -15.93
C TRP A 157 -17.87 -19.54 -14.79
N LYS A 158 -17.87 -20.85 -14.48
CA LYS A 158 -18.75 -21.42 -13.47
C LYS A 158 -18.41 -20.93 -12.06
N VAL A 159 -17.12 -20.83 -11.74
CA VAL A 159 -16.65 -20.33 -10.45
C VAL A 159 -16.98 -18.84 -10.33
N THR A 160 -16.75 -18.07 -11.37
CA THR A 160 -17.05 -16.63 -11.39
C THR A 160 -18.54 -16.36 -11.21
N ALA A 161 -19.40 -17.11 -11.92
CA ALA A 161 -20.85 -16.99 -11.78
C ALA A 161 -21.33 -17.37 -10.38
N ALA A 162 -20.76 -18.42 -9.77
CA ALA A 162 -21.11 -18.83 -8.41
C ALA A 162 -20.72 -17.73 -7.39
N VAL A 163 -19.52 -17.15 -7.49
CA VAL A 163 -19.07 -16.06 -6.61
C VAL A 163 -19.94 -14.82 -6.77
N LEU A 164 -20.31 -14.47 -8.01
CA LEU A 164 -21.16 -13.33 -8.28
C LEU A 164 -22.58 -13.52 -7.69
N VAL A 165 -23.20 -14.68 -7.91
CA VAL A 165 -24.55 -14.97 -7.41
C VAL A 165 -24.57 -15.02 -5.88
N LEU A 166 -23.60 -15.71 -5.27
CA LEU A 166 -23.50 -15.79 -3.81
C LEU A 166 -23.22 -14.41 -3.20
N GLY A 167 -22.29 -13.66 -3.75
CA GLY A 167 -21.95 -12.31 -3.27
C GLY A 167 -23.15 -11.35 -3.40
N ALA A 168 -23.85 -11.36 -4.54
CA ALA A 168 -25.03 -10.53 -4.75
C ALA A 168 -26.18 -10.95 -3.80
N ALA A 169 -26.39 -12.25 -3.58
CA ALA A 169 -27.40 -12.74 -2.64
C ALA A 169 -27.09 -12.32 -1.20
N VAL A 170 -25.86 -12.40 -0.76
CA VAL A 170 -25.43 -11.95 0.58
C VAL A 170 -25.62 -10.44 0.72
N LEU A 171 -25.18 -9.65 -0.26
CA LEU A 171 -25.33 -8.18 -0.23
C LEU A 171 -26.82 -7.77 -0.18
N THR A 172 -27.66 -8.37 -1.00
CA THR A 172 -29.10 -8.06 -1.01
C THR A 172 -29.82 -8.53 0.25
N ALA A 173 -29.50 -9.72 0.75
CA ALA A 173 -30.08 -10.25 1.99
C ALA A 173 -29.71 -9.36 3.20
N PHE A 174 -28.47 -8.92 3.27
CA PHE A 174 -28.00 -8.04 4.34
C PHE A 174 -28.63 -6.64 4.24
N TYR A 175 -28.77 -6.09 3.02
CA TYR A 175 -29.44 -4.81 2.78
C TYR A 175 -30.93 -4.83 3.20
N LEU A 176 -31.64 -5.93 2.91
CA LEU A 176 -33.06 -6.10 3.29
C LEU A 176 -33.26 -6.25 4.80
N ARG A 177 -32.23 -6.77 5.50
CA ARG A 177 -32.29 -6.96 6.95
C ARG A 177 -32.01 -5.66 7.71
N ASP A 178 -31.04 -4.88 7.28
CA ASP A 178 -30.65 -3.63 7.95
C ASP A 178 -30.04 -2.64 6.95
N SER A 179 -30.90 -1.82 6.34
CA SER A 179 -30.45 -0.80 5.38
C SER A 179 -29.64 0.32 6.04
N GLY A 180 -29.79 0.53 7.36
CA GLY A 180 -29.03 1.54 8.11
C GLY A 180 -27.56 1.19 8.26
N ALA A 181 -27.25 -0.11 8.39
CA ALA A 181 -25.88 -0.58 8.52
C ALA A 181 -25.04 -0.39 7.23
N PHE A 182 -25.70 -0.20 6.08
CA PHE A 182 -25.01 0.10 4.81
C PHE A 182 -24.60 1.58 4.67
N ALA A 183 -25.19 2.47 5.47
CA ALA A 183 -24.83 3.89 5.42
C ALA A 183 -23.38 4.08 5.91
N GLY A 184 -22.48 4.47 5.01
CA GLY A 184 -21.06 4.67 5.30
C GLY A 184 -20.18 3.42 5.26
N LEU A 185 -20.74 2.21 5.09
CA LEU A 185 -19.98 0.95 5.13
C LEU A 185 -18.89 0.89 4.04
N LEU A 186 -19.17 1.39 2.85
CA LEU A 186 -18.19 1.43 1.75
C LEU A 186 -17.01 2.36 2.05
N PRO A 187 -17.21 3.64 2.45
CA PRO A 187 -16.12 4.50 2.88
C PRO A 187 -15.34 3.94 4.07
N ASP A 188 -16.02 3.37 5.07
CA ASP A 188 -15.37 2.78 6.25
C ASP A 188 -14.48 1.58 5.90
N LEU A 189 -14.95 0.70 5.01
CA LEU A 189 -14.16 -0.45 4.56
C LEU A 189 -12.93 0.01 3.76
N LEU A 190 -13.12 0.91 2.81
CA LEU A 190 -12.03 1.41 1.97
C LEU A 190 -11.07 2.31 2.73
N GLY A 191 -11.57 3.07 3.72
CA GLY A 191 -10.76 3.89 4.61
C GLY A 191 -9.80 3.07 5.47
N ARG A 192 -10.16 1.82 5.82
CA ARG A 192 -9.26 0.92 6.57
C ARG A 192 -8.02 0.50 5.79
N PHE A 193 -8.03 0.59 4.47
CA PHE A 193 -6.86 0.34 3.61
C PHE A 193 -6.02 1.59 3.35
N SER A 194 -6.38 2.73 3.97
CA SER A 194 -5.58 3.94 3.87
C SER A 194 -4.27 3.80 4.64
N LEU A 195 -3.16 3.82 3.90
CA LEU A 195 -1.82 3.85 4.49
C LEU A 195 -1.55 5.19 5.16
N LEU A 196 -2.13 6.26 4.63
CA LEU A 196 -1.89 7.61 5.12
C LEU A 196 -2.64 7.90 6.43
N SER A 197 -3.84 7.34 6.62
CA SER A 197 -4.61 7.50 7.86
C SER A 197 -3.85 6.92 9.07
N VAL A 198 -3.19 5.76 8.88
CA VAL A 198 -2.35 5.15 9.91
C VAL A 198 -1.14 6.04 10.22
N PHE A 199 -0.48 6.57 9.20
CA PHE A 199 0.64 7.51 9.39
C PHE A 199 0.20 8.77 10.14
N ASN A 200 -0.96 9.34 9.77
CA ASN A 200 -1.49 10.55 10.41
C ASN A 200 -1.84 10.30 11.89
N ALA A 201 -2.43 9.15 12.23
CA ALA A 201 -2.69 8.77 13.60
C ALA A 201 -1.42 8.75 14.46
N PHE A 202 -0.32 8.22 13.93
CA PHE A 202 0.98 8.23 14.62
C PHE A 202 1.64 9.61 14.66
N ALA A 203 1.64 10.33 13.54
CA ALA A 203 2.43 11.56 13.39
C ALA A 203 1.72 12.80 13.93
N LEU A 204 0.38 12.85 13.87
CA LEU A 204 -0.40 14.02 14.25
C LEU A 204 -1.13 13.83 15.58
N ASP A 205 -1.73 12.67 15.80
CA ASP A 205 -2.55 12.41 16.99
C ASP A 205 -1.76 11.79 18.13
N HIS A 206 -0.50 11.41 17.91
CA HIS A 206 0.38 10.74 18.86
C HIS A 206 -0.25 9.48 19.50
N VAL A 207 -1.18 8.83 18.79
CA VAL A 207 -1.86 7.62 19.26
C VAL A 207 -1.10 6.39 18.75
N PHE A 208 -0.76 5.49 19.67
CA PHE A 208 -0.15 4.20 19.34
C PHE A 208 -1.23 3.25 18.83
N ASP A 209 -1.45 3.26 17.51
CA ASP A 209 -2.42 2.36 16.87
C ASP A 209 -1.75 1.04 16.46
N VAL A 210 -1.86 0.02 17.35
CA VAL A 210 -1.29 -1.31 17.10
C VAL A 210 -1.92 -2.00 15.88
N PRO A 211 -3.26 -1.93 15.64
CA PRO A 211 -3.86 -2.41 14.38
C PRO A 211 -3.29 -1.76 13.13
N GLY A 212 -2.96 -0.46 13.18
CA GLY A 212 -2.35 0.27 12.08
C GLY A 212 -0.94 -0.22 11.73
N ILE A 213 -0.14 -0.62 12.72
CA ILE A 213 1.19 -1.22 12.48
C ILE A 213 1.07 -2.54 11.71
N LEU A 214 0.04 -3.35 12.00
CA LEU A 214 -0.21 -4.60 11.29
C LEU A 214 -0.55 -4.39 9.81
N LEU A 215 -1.06 -3.23 9.42
CA LEU A 215 -1.30 -2.88 8.02
C LEU A 215 0.01 -2.65 7.26
N TYR A 216 1.07 -2.22 7.96
CA TYR A 216 2.39 -1.96 7.35
C TYR A 216 3.29 -3.22 7.30
N LEU A 217 2.98 -4.29 8.00
CA LEU A 217 3.69 -5.56 8.02
C LEU A 217 3.13 -6.57 7.02
#